data_6a25991966f66f0fb01ac898aaa302a0
#
_entry.id   6a25991966f66f0fb01ac898aaa302a0
#
_cell.length_a   1.000
_cell.length_b   1.000
_cell.length_c   1.000
_cell.angle_alpha   90.00
_cell.angle_beta   90.00
_cell.angle_gamma   90.00
#
_symmetry.space_group_name_H-M   'P 1'
#
loop_
_entity.id
_entity.type
_entity.pdbx_description
1 polymer ?
#
loop_
_entity_poly.entity_id
_entity_poly.type
_entity_poly.pdbx_seq_one_letter_code
_entity_poly.pdbx_strand_id
1 'polypeptide(L)'
;PLVGGVAESRLDIHSNYLAQEFADRFVGDCIQFFSPAVFSRREVLEGFLEEKTIRNVIRLYSRLDLVLMGIGIPSTEHSTILQTGYVDRAILEEFTARGAVGDIALRYFDANGDTTPFQDFNERVAGIPLAALRKIPRRVGVAGGRQKKDAVLGAIRGGFINVLITDIDCAENLI
;
A
#
# COMPACT_ATOMS: atom_id res chain seq x y z
N PRO A 1 -3.38 6.76 8.34
CA PRO A 1 -3.21 5.56 7.49
C PRO A 1 -3.48 5.87 6.03
N LEU A 2 -2.73 5.25 5.10
CA LEU A 2 -2.92 5.41 3.65
C LEU A 2 -3.92 4.41 3.06
N VAL A 3 -4.25 3.38 3.81
CA VAL A 3 -5.17 2.30 3.43
C VAL A 3 -6.00 1.90 4.63
N GLY A 4 -7.19 1.38 4.42
CA GLY A 4 -8.05 0.83 5.45
C GLY A 4 -7.40 -0.32 6.23
N GLY A 5 -8.09 -0.85 7.23
CA GLY A 5 -7.56 -1.91 8.10
C GLY A 5 -7.10 -3.11 7.30
N VAL A 6 -5.83 -3.45 7.44
CA VAL A 6 -5.22 -4.67 6.94
C VAL A 6 -4.96 -5.54 8.17
N ALA A 7 -5.27 -6.84 8.10
CA ALA A 7 -5.09 -7.80 9.18
C ALA A 7 -6.01 -7.58 10.39
N GLU A 8 -7.30 -7.82 10.22
CA GLU A 8 -8.29 -7.72 11.30
C GLU A 8 -7.97 -8.60 12.52
N SER A 9 -7.23 -9.69 12.33
CA SER A 9 -6.84 -10.63 13.39
C SER A 9 -5.53 -10.25 14.12
N ARG A 10 -4.75 -9.29 13.61
CA ARG A 10 -3.45 -8.90 14.17
C ARG A 10 -3.38 -7.39 14.37
N LEU A 11 -3.65 -6.97 15.61
CA LEU A 11 -3.64 -5.54 15.97
C LEU A 11 -2.27 -4.89 15.79
N ASP A 12 -1.18 -5.63 16.02
CA ASP A 12 0.20 -5.15 15.96
C ASP A 12 0.65 -4.67 14.56
N ILE A 13 -0.02 -5.13 13.50
CA ILE A 13 0.24 -4.71 12.11
C ILE A 13 -0.94 -3.95 11.48
N HIS A 14 -1.98 -3.66 12.27
CA HIS A 14 -3.15 -2.94 11.79
C HIS A 14 -2.78 -1.48 11.48
N SER A 15 -3.22 -0.96 10.34
CA SER A 15 -2.85 0.38 9.86
C SER A 15 -3.14 1.51 10.86
N ASN A 16 -4.27 1.45 11.57
CA ASN A 16 -4.63 2.43 12.59
C ASN A 16 -3.75 2.32 13.83
N TYR A 17 -3.40 1.10 14.25
CA TYR A 17 -2.50 0.89 15.38
C TYR A 17 -1.10 1.44 15.09
N LEU A 18 -0.55 1.12 13.91
CA LEU A 18 0.75 1.66 13.49
C LEU A 18 0.74 3.18 13.39
N ALA A 19 -0.35 3.78 12.90
CA ALA A 19 -0.49 5.23 12.84
C ALA A 19 -0.52 5.86 14.24
N GLN A 20 -1.18 5.21 15.21
CA GLN A 20 -1.19 5.67 16.59
C GLN A 20 0.20 5.56 17.23
N GLU A 21 0.88 4.42 17.08
CA GLU A 21 2.26 4.24 17.57
C GLU A 21 3.21 5.30 16.99
N PHE A 22 3.05 5.65 15.73
CA PHE A 22 3.82 6.73 15.10
C PHE A 22 3.50 8.09 15.74
N ALA A 23 2.23 8.43 15.89
CA ALA A 23 1.81 9.69 16.50
C ALA A 23 2.35 9.83 17.93
N ASP A 24 2.25 8.78 18.73
CA ASP A 24 2.72 8.77 20.12
C ASP A 24 4.24 8.99 20.20
N ARG A 25 5.03 8.36 19.31
CA ARG A 25 6.49 8.50 19.29
C ARG A 25 6.96 9.86 18.80
N PHE A 26 6.21 10.51 17.95
CA PHE A 26 6.53 11.85 17.42
C PHE A 26 5.76 12.98 18.09
N VAL A 27 5.00 12.66 19.15
CA VAL A 27 4.19 13.64 19.91
C VAL A 27 3.23 14.39 18.99
N GLY A 28 2.57 13.65 18.11
CA GLY A 28 1.63 14.18 17.12
C GLY A 28 0.21 13.63 17.32
N ASP A 29 -0.72 14.15 16.54
CA ASP A 29 -2.10 13.67 16.52
C ASP A 29 -2.27 12.52 15.53
N CYS A 30 -3.06 11.51 15.90
CA CYS A 30 -3.42 10.41 15.01
C CYS A 30 -4.84 10.59 14.48
N ILE A 31 -4.99 10.50 13.16
CA ILE A 31 -6.30 10.41 12.52
C ILE A 31 -6.47 8.99 12.01
N GLN A 32 -7.49 8.31 12.52
CA GLN A 32 -7.76 6.91 12.19
C GLN A 32 -8.66 6.79 10.95
N PHE A 33 -8.47 5.71 10.21
CA PHE A 33 -9.28 5.36 9.05
C PHE A 33 -9.99 4.02 9.28
N PHE A 34 -11.21 4.10 9.78
CA PHE A 34 -12.04 2.92 10.05
C PHE A 34 -12.73 2.45 8.76
N SER A 35 -12.06 1.59 8.04
CA SER A 35 -12.51 1.03 6.78
C SER A 35 -11.93 -0.36 6.58
N PRO A 36 -12.66 -1.32 5.97
CA PRO A 36 -12.02 -2.47 5.36
C PRO A 36 -10.95 -2.01 4.36
N ALA A 37 -9.89 -2.80 4.18
CA ALA A 37 -8.85 -2.46 3.21
C ALA A 37 -9.30 -2.72 1.77
N VAL A 38 -10.06 -3.80 1.54
CA VAL A 38 -10.54 -4.18 0.20
C VAL A 38 -12.04 -4.44 0.25
N PHE A 39 -12.76 -3.88 -0.69
CA PHE A 39 -14.19 -4.08 -0.86
C PHE A 39 -14.49 -5.16 -1.89
N SER A 40 -15.65 -5.80 -1.78
CA SER A 40 -16.08 -6.84 -2.72
C SER A 40 -16.31 -6.30 -4.14
N ARG A 41 -16.79 -5.04 -4.24
CA ARG A 41 -17.08 -4.36 -5.50
C ARG A 41 -16.71 -2.88 -5.39
N ARG A 42 -16.36 -2.28 -6.52
CA ARG A 42 -16.00 -0.86 -6.64
C ARG A 42 -17.16 0.06 -6.21
N GLU A 43 -18.39 -0.24 -6.63
CA GLU A 43 -19.56 0.58 -6.35
C GLU A 43 -19.85 0.66 -4.84
N VAL A 44 -19.56 -0.43 -4.10
CA VAL A 44 -19.71 -0.46 -2.64
C VAL A 44 -18.67 0.44 -1.99
N LEU A 45 -17.42 0.42 -2.47
CA LEU A 45 -16.38 1.34 -2.01
C LEU A 45 -16.75 2.80 -2.32
N GLU A 46 -17.19 3.10 -3.53
CA GLU A 46 -17.57 4.45 -3.94
C GLU A 46 -18.65 5.03 -3.01
N GLY A 47 -19.72 4.26 -2.75
CA GLY A 47 -20.76 4.67 -1.79
C GLY A 47 -20.23 4.87 -0.37
N PHE A 48 -19.31 3.98 0.09
CA PHE A 48 -18.69 4.11 1.40
C PHE A 48 -17.82 5.38 1.52
N LEU A 49 -17.08 5.74 0.47
CA LEU A 49 -16.23 6.94 0.45
C LEU A 49 -17.03 8.25 0.47
N GLU A 50 -18.31 8.23 0.15
CA GLU A 50 -19.20 9.40 0.24
C GLU A 50 -19.64 9.71 1.68
N GLU A 51 -19.50 8.75 2.61
CA GLU A 51 -19.83 8.98 4.01
C GLU A 51 -19.01 10.14 4.60
N LYS A 52 -19.67 11.04 5.33
CA LYS A 52 -19.08 12.30 5.81
C LYS A 52 -17.77 12.09 6.59
N THR A 53 -17.73 11.12 7.48
CA THR A 53 -16.57 10.81 8.33
C THR A 53 -15.41 10.28 7.50
N ILE A 54 -15.68 9.39 6.57
CA ILE A 54 -14.70 8.77 5.68
C ILE A 54 -14.13 9.81 4.70
N ARG A 55 -15.00 10.60 4.07
CA ARG A 55 -14.60 11.67 3.16
C ARG A 55 -13.68 12.69 3.82
N ASN A 56 -13.84 12.98 5.11
CA ASN A 56 -12.95 13.86 5.85
C ASN A 56 -11.53 13.29 5.93
N VAL A 57 -11.37 11.98 6.14
CA VAL A 57 -10.04 11.33 6.13
C VAL A 57 -9.42 11.36 4.73
N ILE A 58 -10.19 10.98 3.70
CA ILE A 58 -9.72 10.96 2.30
C ILE A 58 -9.25 12.35 1.84
N ARG A 59 -9.93 13.42 2.25
CA ARG A 59 -9.52 14.80 1.93
C ARG A 59 -8.14 15.17 2.47
N LEU A 60 -7.68 14.55 3.55
CA LEU A 60 -6.35 14.81 4.10
C LEU A 60 -5.23 14.33 3.20
N TYR A 61 -5.47 13.35 2.33
CA TYR A 61 -4.45 12.87 1.39
C TYR A 61 -3.92 13.96 0.46
N SER A 62 -4.72 14.97 0.14
CA SER A 62 -4.28 16.11 -0.67
C SER A 62 -3.38 17.11 0.08
N ARG A 63 -3.23 16.94 1.39
CA ARG A 63 -2.45 17.84 2.27
C ARG A 63 -1.21 17.17 2.87
N LEU A 64 -0.91 15.94 2.44
CA LEU A 64 0.25 15.22 2.94
C LEU A 64 1.54 15.79 2.35
N ASP A 65 2.51 16.08 3.21
CA ASP A 65 3.85 16.50 2.84
C ASP A 65 4.80 15.32 2.70
N LEU A 66 4.55 14.24 3.46
CA LEU A 66 5.35 13.04 3.49
C LEU A 66 4.47 11.80 3.68
N VAL A 67 4.85 10.71 3.03
CA VAL A 67 4.33 9.37 3.28
C VAL A 67 5.46 8.39 3.52
N LEU A 68 5.23 7.46 4.44
CA LEU A 68 6.11 6.33 4.73
C LEU A 68 5.35 5.03 4.46
N MET A 69 5.90 4.17 3.60
CA MET A 69 5.20 3.02 3.08
C MET A 69 6.12 1.81 2.97
N GLY A 70 5.60 0.64 3.31
CA GLY A 70 6.23 -0.63 2.90
C GLY A 70 6.03 -0.88 1.40
N ILE A 71 6.97 -1.59 0.78
CA ILE A 71 6.83 -2.14 -0.57
C ILE A 71 6.61 -3.64 -0.44
N GLY A 72 5.42 -4.10 -0.83
CA GLY A 72 5.04 -5.51 -0.84
C GLY A 72 5.54 -6.24 -2.10
N ILE A 73 5.53 -7.58 -2.06
CA ILE A 73 5.75 -8.47 -3.22
C ILE A 73 4.60 -9.47 -3.31
N PRO A 74 4.16 -9.87 -4.50
CA PRO A 74 3.11 -10.86 -4.69
C PRO A 74 3.65 -12.30 -4.50
N SER A 75 4.28 -12.55 -3.34
CA SER A 75 4.88 -13.84 -3.02
C SER A 75 3.98 -14.65 -2.10
N THR A 76 3.74 -15.90 -2.42
CA THR A 76 2.98 -16.82 -1.55
C THR A 76 3.75 -17.26 -0.30
N GLU A 77 5.06 -17.05 -0.26
CA GLU A 77 5.91 -17.41 0.87
C GLU A 77 6.20 -16.22 1.81
N HIS A 78 6.34 -15.02 1.24
CA HIS A 78 6.84 -13.85 1.97
C HIS A 78 5.81 -12.73 2.11
N SER A 79 4.60 -12.87 1.53
CA SER A 79 3.59 -11.82 1.61
C SER A 79 2.77 -11.91 2.89
N THR A 80 2.76 -10.83 3.66
CA THR A 80 1.91 -10.71 4.86
C THR A 80 0.44 -10.58 4.52
N ILE A 81 0.09 -10.22 3.28
CA ILE A 81 -1.30 -10.01 2.85
C ILE A 81 -2.14 -11.28 2.96
N LEU A 82 -1.55 -12.47 2.79
CA LEU A 82 -2.26 -13.74 2.97
C LEU A 82 -2.82 -13.94 4.38
N GLN A 83 -2.18 -13.33 5.38
CA GLN A 83 -2.61 -13.40 6.77
C GLN A 83 -3.83 -12.52 7.07
N THR A 84 -4.15 -11.60 6.15
CA THR A 84 -5.24 -10.64 6.34
C THR A 84 -6.59 -11.15 5.85
N GLY A 85 -6.62 -12.21 5.05
CA GLY A 85 -7.84 -12.74 4.44
C GLY A 85 -8.40 -11.92 3.26
N TYR A 86 -7.79 -10.79 2.90
CA TYR A 86 -8.23 -9.98 1.75
C TYR A 86 -7.80 -10.55 0.40
N VAL A 87 -6.71 -11.29 0.39
CA VAL A 87 -6.12 -11.92 -0.80
C VAL A 87 -5.77 -13.36 -0.44
N ASP A 88 -6.16 -14.30 -1.25
CA ASP A 88 -5.78 -15.69 -1.14
C ASP A 88 -4.58 -16.04 -2.05
N ARG A 89 -4.10 -17.27 -1.95
CA ARG A 89 -2.98 -17.76 -2.76
C ARG A 89 -3.28 -17.70 -4.26
N ALA A 90 -4.49 -18.07 -4.67
CA ALA A 90 -4.87 -18.11 -6.08
C ALA A 90 -4.85 -16.71 -6.70
N ILE A 91 -5.31 -15.71 -5.98
CA ILE A 91 -5.25 -14.29 -6.40
C ILE A 91 -3.80 -13.81 -6.55
N LEU A 92 -2.90 -14.16 -5.62
CA LEU A 92 -1.48 -13.79 -5.74
C LEU A 92 -0.80 -14.47 -6.93
N GLU A 93 -1.09 -15.73 -7.17
CA GLU A 93 -0.60 -16.47 -8.33
C GLU A 93 -1.11 -15.86 -9.64
N GLU A 94 -2.39 -15.48 -9.70
CA GLU A 94 -2.96 -14.74 -10.83
C GLU A 94 -2.25 -13.40 -11.05
N PHE A 95 -2.03 -12.60 -9.99
CA PHE A 95 -1.32 -11.32 -10.11
C PHE A 95 0.11 -11.52 -10.61
N THR A 96 0.81 -12.53 -10.11
CA THR A 96 2.15 -12.88 -10.58
C THR A 96 2.14 -13.27 -12.07
N ALA A 97 1.17 -14.07 -12.48
CA ALA A 97 1.00 -14.45 -13.89
C ALA A 97 0.67 -13.26 -14.80
N ARG A 98 0.00 -12.23 -14.27
CA ARG A 98 -0.28 -10.95 -14.96
C ARG A 98 0.91 -9.96 -14.90
N GLY A 99 2.04 -10.36 -14.31
CA GLY A 99 3.27 -9.58 -14.27
C GLY A 99 3.41 -8.65 -13.06
N ALA A 100 2.65 -8.85 -11.98
CA ALA A 100 2.84 -8.08 -10.76
C ALA A 100 4.22 -8.34 -10.17
N VAL A 101 4.95 -7.27 -9.84
CA VAL A 101 6.23 -7.34 -9.14
C VAL A 101 6.13 -6.80 -7.72
N GLY A 102 5.15 -5.96 -7.43
CA GLY A 102 4.99 -5.36 -6.10
C GLY A 102 3.65 -4.72 -5.88
N ASP A 103 3.45 -4.29 -4.63
CA ASP A 103 2.33 -3.45 -4.23
C ASP A 103 2.77 -2.33 -3.28
N ILE A 104 2.01 -1.24 -3.29
CA ILE A 104 2.05 -0.16 -2.30
C ILE A 104 0.63 0.13 -1.86
N ALA A 105 0.40 0.11 -0.55
CA ALA A 105 -0.93 0.28 0.05
C ALA A 105 -1.98 -0.65 -0.60
N LEU A 106 -1.62 -1.91 -0.82
CA LEU A 106 -2.40 -2.97 -1.47
C LEU A 106 -2.72 -2.73 -2.95
N ARG A 107 -2.10 -1.75 -3.61
CA ARG A 107 -2.28 -1.55 -5.05
C ARG A 107 -1.09 -2.12 -5.81
N TYR A 108 -1.38 -3.11 -6.64
CA TYR A 108 -0.39 -3.86 -7.42
C TYR A 108 0.05 -3.10 -8.67
N PHE A 109 1.30 -3.35 -9.06
CA PHE A 109 1.93 -2.77 -10.26
C PHE A 109 2.93 -3.76 -10.87
N ASP A 110 3.20 -3.58 -12.16
CA ASP A 110 4.20 -4.35 -12.91
C ASP A 110 5.62 -3.77 -12.78
N ALA A 111 6.59 -4.38 -13.48
CA ALA A 111 7.99 -3.96 -13.48
C ALA A 111 8.24 -2.53 -14.03
N ASN A 112 7.29 -1.95 -14.76
CA ASN A 112 7.33 -0.58 -15.27
C ASN A 112 6.59 0.40 -14.34
N GLY A 113 5.93 -0.11 -13.29
CA GLY A 113 5.05 0.66 -12.43
C GLY A 113 3.67 0.90 -13.05
N ASP A 114 3.28 0.11 -14.07
CA ASP A 114 1.94 0.16 -14.63
C ASP A 114 0.96 -0.60 -13.71
N THR A 115 -0.17 0.03 -13.43
CA THR A 115 -1.24 -0.51 -12.58
C THR A 115 -2.43 -1.03 -13.37
N THR A 116 -2.46 -0.78 -14.68
CA THR A 116 -3.56 -1.15 -15.56
C THR A 116 -3.89 -2.64 -15.52
N PRO A 117 -2.90 -3.56 -15.51
CA PRO A 117 -3.19 -4.99 -15.43
C PRO A 117 -3.93 -5.43 -14.16
N PHE A 118 -3.94 -4.61 -13.11
CA PHE A 118 -4.51 -4.93 -11.78
C PHE A 118 -5.66 -3.99 -11.40
N GLN A 119 -6.20 -3.26 -12.36
CA GLN A 119 -7.18 -2.20 -12.11
C GLN A 119 -8.44 -2.73 -11.43
N ASP A 120 -8.91 -3.91 -11.83
CA ASP A 120 -10.06 -4.61 -11.27
C ASP A 120 -9.96 -4.84 -9.75
N PHE A 121 -8.75 -5.11 -9.24
CA PHE A 121 -8.49 -5.21 -7.82
C PHE A 121 -8.19 -3.84 -7.19
N ASN A 122 -7.29 -3.07 -7.81
CA ASN A 122 -6.80 -1.80 -7.27
C ASN A 122 -7.92 -0.78 -7.02
N GLU A 123 -8.99 -0.80 -7.83
CA GLU A 123 -10.16 0.09 -7.68
C GLU A 123 -11.08 -0.31 -6.52
N ARG A 124 -10.88 -1.48 -5.91
CA ARG A 124 -11.63 -1.93 -4.73
C ARG A 124 -10.89 -1.67 -3.41
N VAL A 125 -9.67 -1.14 -3.46
CA VAL A 125 -8.87 -0.83 -2.27
C VAL A 125 -9.29 0.51 -1.68
N ALA A 126 -9.69 0.52 -0.41
CA ALA A 126 -10.01 1.73 0.34
C ALA A 126 -8.73 2.40 0.84
N GLY A 127 -8.33 3.47 0.19
CA GLY A 127 -7.12 4.19 0.55
C GLY A 127 -6.68 5.17 -0.53
N ILE A 128 -5.47 5.70 -0.37
CA ILE A 128 -4.94 6.69 -1.31
C ILE A 128 -4.80 6.10 -2.72
N PRO A 129 -5.37 6.72 -3.76
CA PRO A 129 -5.09 6.33 -5.14
C PRO A 129 -3.61 6.58 -5.49
N LEU A 130 -2.97 5.69 -6.26
CA LEU A 130 -1.55 5.86 -6.65
C LEU A 130 -1.31 7.16 -7.45
N ALA A 131 -2.31 7.61 -8.21
CA ALA A 131 -2.25 8.90 -8.90
C ALA A 131 -2.19 10.10 -7.93
N ALA A 132 -2.86 10.02 -6.78
CA ALA A 132 -2.77 11.03 -5.72
C ALA A 132 -1.46 10.89 -4.93
N LEU A 133 -1.02 9.66 -4.67
CA LEU A 133 0.25 9.37 -4.02
C LEU A 133 1.44 10.03 -4.74
N ARG A 134 1.47 9.97 -6.07
CA ARG A 134 2.53 10.59 -6.90
C ARG A 134 2.66 12.10 -6.71
N LYS A 135 1.62 12.77 -6.23
CA LYS A 135 1.62 14.23 -5.99
C LYS A 135 2.21 14.63 -4.66
N ILE A 136 2.41 13.68 -3.74
CA ILE A 136 2.99 13.96 -2.42
C ILE A 136 4.47 14.24 -2.58
N PRO A 137 5.02 15.34 -1.99
CA PRO A 137 6.40 15.75 -2.22
C PRO A 137 7.43 14.69 -1.79
N ARG A 138 7.24 14.06 -0.62
CA ARG A 138 8.15 13.04 -0.08
C ARG A 138 7.43 11.70 0.05
N ARG A 139 7.87 10.74 -0.75
CA ARG A 139 7.31 9.39 -0.81
C ARG A 139 8.40 8.39 -0.44
N VAL A 140 8.43 8.03 0.85
CA VAL A 140 9.46 7.15 1.41
C VAL A 140 8.98 5.71 1.33
N GLY A 141 9.64 4.90 0.52
CA GLY A 141 9.48 3.46 0.47
C GLY A 141 10.46 2.77 1.42
N VAL A 142 9.97 1.80 2.18
CA VAL A 142 10.79 0.95 3.04
C VAL A 142 10.69 -0.48 2.53
N ALA A 143 11.84 -1.07 2.20
CA ALA A 143 11.92 -2.45 1.72
C ALA A 143 13.29 -3.04 2.06
N GLY A 144 13.33 -4.29 2.45
CA GLY A 144 14.58 -5.00 2.76
C GLY A 144 14.58 -6.41 2.20
N GLY A 145 15.79 -6.93 1.92
CA GLY A 145 16.02 -8.25 1.37
C GLY A 145 16.08 -8.30 -0.17
N ARG A 146 16.87 -9.25 -0.67
CA ARG A 146 17.16 -9.41 -2.12
C ARG A 146 15.92 -9.59 -2.97
N GLN A 147 14.89 -10.26 -2.43
CA GLN A 147 13.63 -10.54 -3.12
C GLN A 147 12.80 -9.30 -3.45
N LYS A 148 13.14 -8.13 -2.89
CA LYS A 148 12.42 -6.86 -3.11
C LYS A 148 12.87 -6.10 -4.35
N LYS A 149 13.95 -6.52 -5.04
CA LYS A 149 14.54 -5.81 -6.17
C LYS A 149 13.50 -5.33 -7.19
N ASP A 150 12.74 -6.24 -7.77
CA ASP A 150 11.82 -5.91 -8.86
C ASP A 150 10.66 -5.01 -8.38
N ALA A 151 10.18 -5.24 -7.16
CA ALA A 151 9.17 -4.39 -6.55
C ALA A 151 9.67 -2.97 -6.31
N VAL A 152 10.91 -2.81 -5.82
CA VAL A 152 11.53 -1.50 -5.61
C VAL A 152 11.73 -0.78 -6.94
N LEU A 153 12.27 -1.47 -7.97
CA LEU A 153 12.46 -0.89 -9.30
C LEU A 153 11.13 -0.47 -9.95
N GLY A 154 10.09 -1.33 -9.84
CA GLY A 154 8.74 -0.98 -10.31
C GLY A 154 8.16 0.22 -9.58
N ALA A 155 8.34 0.31 -8.26
CA ALA A 155 7.89 1.44 -7.46
C ALA A 155 8.59 2.76 -7.85
N ILE A 156 9.90 2.71 -8.16
CA ILE A 156 10.68 3.86 -8.62
C ILE A 156 10.20 4.29 -10.02
N ARG A 157 10.09 3.36 -10.97
CA ARG A 157 9.64 3.63 -12.35
C ARG A 157 8.22 4.17 -12.39
N GLY A 158 7.33 3.63 -11.55
CA GLY A 158 5.97 4.11 -11.38
C GLY A 158 5.88 5.48 -10.70
N GLY A 159 6.98 6.02 -10.18
CA GLY A 159 6.99 7.29 -9.44
C GLY A 159 6.26 7.22 -8.10
N PHE A 160 6.09 6.02 -7.53
CA PHE A 160 5.38 5.84 -6.26
C PHE A 160 6.26 6.19 -5.06
N ILE A 161 7.58 6.09 -5.21
CA ILE A 161 8.56 6.51 -4.22
C ILE A 161 9.59 7.45 -4.84
N ASN A 162 10.18 8.33 -4.04
CA ASN A 162 11.33 9.17 -4.40
C ASN A 162 12.41 9.19 -3.30
N VAL A 163 12.18 8.47 -2.21
CA VAL A 163 13.17 8.13 -1.17
C VAL A 163 13.03 6.65 -0.89
N LEU A 164 14.16 5.94 -0.78
CA LEU A 164 14.20 4.53 -0.41
C LEU A 164 15.00 4.36 0.87
N ILE A 165 14.42 3.65 1.83
CA ILE A 165 15.11 3.12 3.01
C ILE A 165 15.19 1.62 2.82
N THR A 166 16.41 1.09 2.77
CA THR A 166 16.64 -0.33 2.47
C THR A 166 17.88 -0.86 3.19
N ASP A 167 18.03 -2.17 3.23
CA ASP A 167 19.22 -2.84 3.70
C ASP A 167 20.25 -3.00 2.57
N ILE A 168 21.46 -3.45 2.96
CA ILE A 168 22.57 -3.63 2.02
C ILE A 168 22.27 -4.72 0.99
N ASP A 169 21.60 -5.80 1.38
CA ASP A 169 21.28 -6.91 0.50
C ASP A 169 20.33 -6.49 -0.64
N CYS A 170 19.35 -5.66 -0.34
CA CYS A 170 18.48 -5.10 -1.36
C CYS A 170 19.22 -4.08 -2.21
N ALA A 171 19.99 -3.18 -1.58
CA ALA A 171 20.72 -2.11 -2.27
C ALA A 171 21.72 -2.65 -3.30
N GLU A 172 22.52 -3.66 -2.94
CA GLU A 172 23.48 -4.30 -3.86
C GLU A 172 22.82 -4.94 -5.08
N ASN A 173 21.58 -5.39 -4.95
CA ASN A 173 20.82 -5.96 -6.08
C ASN A 173 20.14 -4.90 -6.97
N LEU A 174 20.09 -3.64 -6.56
CA LEU A 174 19.49 -2.56 -7.35
C LEU A 174 20.49 -1.94 -8.34
N ILE A 175 21.78 -2.15 -8.12
CA ILE A 175 22.89 -1.70 -8.95
C ILE A 175 23.22 -2.79 -9.96
#